data_c363e58028e9826719e55556f170b521
#
_entry.id   c363e58028e9826719e55556f170b521
#
_cell.length_a   1.000
_cell.length_b   1.000
_cell.length_c   1.000
_cell.angle_alpha   90.00
_cell.angle_beta   90.00
_cell.angle_gamma   90.00
#
_symmetry.space_group_name_H-M   'P 1'
#
loop_
_entity.id
_entity.type
_entity.pdbx_description
1 polymer ?
#
loop_
_entity_poly.entity_id
_entity_poly.type
_entity_poly.pdbx_seq_one_letter_code
_entity_poly.pdbx_strand_id
1 'polypeptide(L)'
;VVWVKPDKVAEIEFRGWTADANLRQAAFKGLREDKNPKDIVRERAAAMPKDSKTPTASVTLTHRDRVFWPDVGVTKQGLADYYAMVWPWIEKHLIGRPLVLLRCPNGIAQGGFFQKHPWAGLDKHILQIHDPDEKQPILGIDSFDGLIALVQSAALEIHPWGARTDDLDHPDR
;
A
#
# COMPACT_ATOMS: atom_id res chain seq x y z
N VAL A 1 23.70 27.66 -18.21
CA VAL A 1 23.79 26.40 -17.42
C VAL A 1 25.17 25.83 -17.66
N VAL A 2 25.93 25.56 -16.59
CA VAL A 2 27.23 24.89 -16.68
C VAL A 2 27.00 23.40 -16.36
N TRP A 3 27.29 22.55 -17.32
CA TRP A 3 27.21 21.10 -17.14
C TRP A 3 28.54 20.56 -16.60
N VAL A 4 28.48 19.73 -15.57
CA VAL A 4 29.65 19.05 -15.00
C VAL A 4 29.80 17.67 -15.61
N LYS A 5 31.04 17.14 -15.57
CA LYS A 5 31.27 15.77 -16.00
C LYS A 5 30.62 14.78 -15.01
N PRO A 6 29.85 13.79 -15.48
CA PRO A 6 29.14 12.83 -14.62
C PRO A 6 30.08 11.71 -14.17
N ASP A 7 31.00 11.99 -13.25
CA ASP A 7 32.00 11.06 -12.75
C ASP A 7 31.71 10.58 -11.30
N LYS A 8 30.62 11.07 -10.69
CA LYS A 8 30.19 10.67 -9.35
C LYS A 8 28.70 10.33 -9.33
N VAL A 9 28.31 9.47 -8.39
CA VAL A 9 26.90 9.13 -8.12
C VAL A 9 26.45 9.85 -6.87
N ALA A 10 25.27 10.47 -6.94
CA ALA A 10 24.61 11.08 -5.80
C ALA A 10 23.33 10.31 -5.45
N GLU A 11 23.08 10.17 -4.17
CA GLU A 11 21.78 9.73 -3.68
C GLU A 11 20.85 10.93 -3.56
N ILE A 12 19.69 10.85 -4.22
CA ILE A 12 18.71 11.94 -4.29
C ILE A 12 17.36 11.39 -3.86
N GLU A 13 16.80 11.98 -2.81
CA GLU A 13 15.38 11.78 -2.50
C GLU A 13 14.54 12.72 -3.36
N PHE A 14 13.48 12.22 -3.99
CA PHE A 14 12.63 13.05 -4.84
C PHE A 14 11.20 12.49 -4.89
N ARG A 15 10.23 13.34 -5.20
CA ARG A 15 8.82 12.94 -5.25
C ARG A 15 8.34 12.40 -6.59
N GLY A 16 9.10 12.56 -7.64
CA GLY A 16 8.73 12.08 -8.97
C GLY A 16 9.47 12.80 -10.09
N TRP A 17 9.15 12.44 -11.32
CA TRP A 17 9.68 13.03 -12.52
C TRP A 17 8.68 14.01 -13.15
N THR A 18 9.17 15.11 -13.70
CA THR A 18 8.37 15.98 -14.59
C THR A 18 8.26 15.34 -15.97
N ALA A 19 7.36 15.88 -16.80
CA ALA A 19 7.26 15.47 -18.20
C ALA A 19 8.59 15.67 -18.96
N ASP A 20 9.36 16.70 -18.60
CA ASP A 20 10.66 17.04 -19.19
C ASP A 20 11.84 16.24 -18.56
N ALA A 21 11.54 15.16 -17.85
CA ALA A 21 12.52 14.30 -17.21
C ALA A 21 13.41 14.96 -16.14
N ASN A 22 12.90 15.99 -15.46
CA ASN A 22 13.55 16.59 -14.30
C ASN A 22 12.98 16.02 -13.00
N LEU A 23 13.80 15.99 -11.95
CA LEU A 23 13.38 15.55 -10.61
C LEU A 23 12.52 16.63 -9.94
N ARG A 24 11.37 16.23 -9.37
CA ARG A 24 10.51 17.12 -8.57
C ARG A 24 10.88 17.03 -7.10
N GLN A 25 11.05 18.19 -6.46
CA GLN A 25 11.35 18.30 -5.02
C GLN A 25 12.55 17.41 -4.62
N ALA A 26 13.63 17.52 -5.39
CA ALA A 26 14.84 16.74 -5.18
C ALA A 26 15.63 17.26 -3.97
N ALA A 27 16.02 16.37 -3.06
CA ALA A 27 16.92 16.64 -1.94
C ALA A 27 18.17 15.75 -2.03
N PHE A 28 19.34 16.37 -1.99
CA PHE A 28 20.59 15.65 -1.96
C PHE A 28 20.80 14.97 -0.60
N LYS A 29 21.11 13.66 -0.60
CA LYS A 29 21.34 12.85 0.60
C LYS A 29 22.82 12.52 0.82
N GLY A 30 23.60 12.41 -0.23
CA GLY A 30 25.03 12.08 -0.13
C GLY A 30 25.62 11.62 -1.45
N LEU A 31 26.93 11.41 -1.45
CA LEU A 31 27.64 10.76 -2.55
C LEU A 31 27.71 9.25 -2.31
N ARG A 32 27.55 8.49 -3.39
CA ARG A 32 27.63 7.02 -3.39
C ARG A 32 28.92 6.59 -4.07
N GLU A 33 29.95 6.32 -3.28
CA GLU A 33 31.24 5.83 -3.76
C GLU A 33 31.21 4.33 -4.09
N ASP A 34 30.20 3.63 -3.61
CA ASP A 34 29.94 2.21 -3.84
C ASP A 34 29.31 1.90 -5.21
N LYS A 35 28.94 2.92 -5.99
CA LYS A 35 28.28 2.77 -7.29
C LYS A 35 29.05 3.40 -8.43
N ASN A 36 29.12 2.68 -9.57
CA ASN A 36 29.73 3.22 -10.78
C ASN A 36 28.71 4.09 -11.54
N PRO A 37 29.06 5.35 -11.91
CA PRO A 37 28.17 6.24 -12.65
C PRO A 37 27.64 5.66 -13.97
N LYS A 38 28.38 4.79 -14.62
CA LYS A 38 27.98 4.16 -15.89
C LYS A 38 26.86 3.12 -15.74
N ASP A 39 26.68 2.59 -14.53
CA ASP A 39 25.66 1.57 -14.24
C ASP A 39 24.35 2.19 -13.76
N ILE A 40 24.33 3.52 -13.58
CA ILE A 40 23.12 4.22 -13.14
C ILE A 40 22.18 4.42 -14.35
N VAL A 41 21.04 3.78 -14.27
CA VAL A 41 19.97 3.92 -15.25
C VAL A 41 18.72 4.50 -14.57
N ARG A 42 17.93 5.24 -15.35
CA ARG A 42 16.65 5.74 -14.85
C ARG A 42 15.74 4.58 -14.46
N GLU A 43 15.24 4.62 -13.24
CA GLU A 43 14.22 3.67 -12.80
C GLU A 43 12.99 3.75 -13.71
N ARG A 44 12.52 2.59 -14.13
CA ARG A 44 11.27 2.44 -14.88
C ARG A 44 10.31 1.66 -13.99
N ALA A 45 9.03 2.02 -14.06
CA ALA A 45 8.00 1.21 -13.42
C ALA A 45 8.17 -0.26 -13.88
N ALA A 46 8.20 -1.18 -12.93
CA ALA A 46 8.23 -2.58 -13.25
C ALA A 46 7.03 -2.92 -14.14
N ALA A 47 7.29 -3.57 -15.28
CA ALA A 47 6.20 -4.07 -16.10
C ALA A 47 5.37 -5.08 -15.29
N MET A 48 4.05 -5.09 -15.54
CA MET A 48 3.19 -6.15 -14.96
C MET A 48 3.79 -7.53 -15.25
N PRO A 49 3.85 -8.42 -14.27
CA PRO A 49 4.21 -9.82 -14.54
C PRO A 49 3.28 -10.35 -15.62
N LYS A 50 3.85 -10.83 -16.74
CA LYS A 50 3.09 -11.26 -17.92
C LYS A 50 2.10 -12.40 -17.65
N ASP A 51 2.26 -13.09 -16.52
CA ASP A 51 1.48 -14.26 -16.12
C ASP A 51 0.62 -14.01 -14.86
N SER A 52 0.52 -12.77 -14.37
CA SER A 52 -0.34 -12.47 -13.21
C SER A 52 -1.80 -12.48 -13.65
N LYS A 53 -2.48 -13.59 -13.39
CA LYS A 53 -3.95 -13.64 -13.46
C LYS A 53 -4.48 -12.63 -12.45
N THR A 54 -5.35 -11.73 -12.87
CA THR A 54 -6.08 -10.85 -11.97
C THR A 54 -6.79 -11.70 -10.92
N PRO A 55 -6.52 -11.53 -9.63
CA PRO A 55 -7.14 -12.36 -8.61
C PRO A 55 -8.64 -12.10 -8.59
N THR A 56 -9.40 -13.16 -8.36
CA THR A 56 -10.87 -13.09 -8.19
C THR A 56 -11.17 -13.34 -6.72
N ALA A 57 -11.90 -12.42 -6.08
CA ALA A 57 -12.34 -12.60 -4.70
C ALA A 57 -13.65 -13.37 -4.62
N SER A 58 -13.79 -14.18 -3.57
CA SER A 58 -15.06 -14.82 -3.19
C SER A 58 -15.96 -13.88 -2.37
N VAL A 59 -15.39 -12.79 -1.83
CA VAL A 59 -16.11 -11.81 -1.02
C VAL A 59 -17.05 -11.00 -1.90
N THR A 60 -18.33 -10.96 -1.52
CA THR A 60 -19.35 -10.17 -2.22
C THR A 60 -19.29 -8.71 -1.79
N LEU A 61 -19.05 -7.82 -2.75
CA LEU A 61 -19.18 -6.38 -2.52
C LEU A 61 -20.64 -5.94 -2.62
N THR A 62 -21.12 -5.27 -1.59
CA THR A 62 -22.41 -4.57 -1.59
C THR A 62 -22.20 -3.07 -1.85
N HIS A 63 -23.22 -2.38 -2.38
CA HIS A 63 -23.15 -0.93 -2.68
C HIS A 63 -21.89 -0.59 -3.49
N ARG A 64 -21.67 -1.29 -4.59
CA ARG A 64 -20.48 -1.19 -5.45
C ARG A 64 -20.28 0.20 -6.03
N ASP A 65 -21.36 0.93 -6.26
CA ASP A 65 -21.45 2.28 -6.80
C ASP A 65 -21.21 3.37 -5.75
N ARG A 66 -21.08 3.01 -4.46
CA ARG A 66 -20.80 3.99 -3.41
C ARG A 66 -19.48 4.71 -3.71
N VAL A 67 -19.56 6.03 -3.84
CA VAL A 67 -18.40 6.87 -4.10
C VAL A 67 -17.59 7.05 -2.82
N PHE A 68 -16.31 6.70 -2.87
CA PHE A 68 -15.36 6.89 -1.77
C PHE A 68 -14.55 8.17 -1.91
N TRP A 69 -14.18 8.56 -3.13
CA TRP A 69 -13.48 9.82 -3.44
C TRP A 69 -14.31 10.64 -4.43
N PRO A 70 -15.11 11.60 -3.94
CA PRO A 70 -16.01 12.39 -4.80
C PRO A 70 -15.28 13.21 -5.88
N ASP A 71 -14.11 13.75 -5.53
CA ASP A 71 -13.35 14.64 -6.42
C ASP A 71 -12.89 13.95 -7.71
N VAL A 72 -12.68 12.64 -7.65
CA VAL A 72 -12.21 11.83 -8.79
C VAL A 72 -13.18 10.72 -9.18
N GLY A 73 -14.31 10.63 -8.51
CA GLY A 73 -15.39 9.69 -8.82
C GLY A 73 -15.04 8.22 -8.53
N VAL A 74 -14.04 7.93 -7.68
CA VAL A 74 -13.66 6.56 -7.35
C VAL A 74 -14.70 5.93 -6.44
N THR A 75 -15.25 4.81 -6.87
CA THR A 75 -16.27 4.03 -6.16
C THR A 75 -15.64 2.88 -5.36
N LYS A 76 -16.47 2.20 -4.55
CA LYS A 76 -16.08 0.96 -3.88
C LYS A 76 -15.63 -0.10 -4.88
N GLN A 77 -16.32 -0.26 -6.01
CA GLN A 77 -15.90 -1.19 -7.06
C GLN A 77 -14.58 -0.75 -7.67
N GLY A 78 -14.41 0.53 -7.97
CA GLY A 78 -13.17 1.06 -8.53
C GLY A 78 -11.96 0.84 -7.61
N LEU A 79 -12.15 0.93 -6.29
CA LEU A 79 -11.10 0.60 -5.32
C LEU A 79 -10.76 -0.91 -5.33
N ALA A 80 -11.77 -1.78 -5.41
CA ALA A 80 -11.54 -3.23 -5.51
C ALA A 80 -10.81 -3.60 -6.80
N ASP A 81 -11.18 -3.00 -7.93
CA ASP A 81 -10.55 -3.23 -9.23
C ASP A 81 -9.08 -2.75 -9.22
N TYR A 82 -8.81 -1.60 -8.59
CA TYR A 82 -7.46 -1.11 -8.38
C TYR A 82 -6.64 -2.11 -7.56
N TYR A 83 -7.16 -2.60 -6.44
CA TYR A 83 -6.45 -3.58 -5.62
C TYR A 83 -6.22 -4.91 -6.35
N ALA A 84 -7.17 -5.37 -7.17
CA ALA A 84 -6.98 -6.56 -8.00
C ALA A 84 -5.82 -6.38 -8.99
N MET A 85 -5.69 -5.18 -9.55
CA MET A 85 -4.61 -4.85 -10.48
C MET A 85 -3.25 -4.81 -9.78
N VAL A 86 -3.15 -4.21 -8.59
CA VAL A 86 -1.86 -4.00 -7.90
C VAL A 86 -1.50 -5.14 -6.94
N TRP A 87 -2.38 -6.09 -6.70
CA TRP A 87 -2.18 -7.19 -5.76
C TRP A 87 -0.83 -7.91 -5.89
N PRO A 88 -0.36 -8.29 -7.10
CA PRO A 88 0.90 -9.00 -7.25
C PRO A 88 2.13 -8.28 -6.69
N TRP A 89 2.02 -6.98 -6.46
CA TRP A 89 3.11 -6.20 -5.88
C TRP A 89 2.93 -5.93 -4.40
N ILE A 90 1.67 -5.71 -3.95
CA ILE A 90 1.39 -5.30 -2.58
C ILE A 90 1.19 -6.46 -1.61
N GLU A 91 0.83 -7.68 -2.09
CA GLU A 91 0.51 -8.82 -1.22
C GLU A 91 1.61 -9.12 -0.20
N LYS A 92 2.86 -9.16 -0.63
CA LYS A 92 4.03 -9.42 0.23
C LYS A 92 4.27 -8.35 1.31
N HIS A 93 3.63 -7.18 1.15
CA HIS A 93 3.73 -6.07 2.10
C HIS A 93 2.57 -6.01 3.07
N LEU A 94 1.50 -6.73 2.80
CA LEU A 94 0.27 -6.77 3.61
C LEU A 94 0.10 -8.09 4.35
N ILE A 95 0.35 -9.22 3.67
CA ILE A 95 0.17 -10.55 4.23
C ILE A 95 1.17 -10.79 5.38
N GLY A 96 0.65 -11.36 6.48
CA GLY A 96 1.45 -11.70 7.65
C GLY A 96 1.93 -10.48 8.43
N ARG A 97 1.18 -9.37 8.36
CA ARG A 97 1.43 -8.16 9.16
C ARG A 97 0.18 -7.70 9.88
N PRO A 98 0.32 -7.17 11.10
CA PRO A 98 -0.74 -6.41 11.74
C PRO A 98 -1.09 -5.18 10.91
N LEU A 99 -2.37 -4.84 10.88
CA LEU A 99 -2.90 -3.73 10.08
C LEU A 99 -3.65 -2.73 10.96
N VAL A 100 -3.44 -1.45 10.69
CA VAL A 100 -4.31 -0.37 11.14
C VAL A 100 -5.02 0.18 9.92
N LEU A 101 -6.32 0.38 10.01
CA LEU A 101 -7.17 0.81 8.91
C LEU A 101 -7.68 2.23 9.16
N LEU A 102 -7.68 3.08 8.13
CA LEU A 102 -8.56 4.25 8.12
C LEU A 102 -9.86 3.85 7.44
N ARG A 103 -10.94 3.77 8.19
CA ARG A 103 -12.27 3.43 7.69
C ARG A 103 -13.09 4.68 7.48
N CYS A 104 -13.67 4.80 6.26
CA CYS A 104 -14.53 5.92 5.88
C CYS A 104 -15.86 5.38 5.31
N PRO A 105 -16.80 4.93 6.14
CA PRO A 105 -18.05 4.31 5.68
C PRO A 105 -18.88 5.19 4.74
N ASN A 106 -18.74 6.50 4.87
CA ASN A 106 -19.47 7.50 4.08
C ASN A 106 -18.59 8.20 3.02
N GLY A 107 -17.40 7.63 2.73
CA GLY A 107 -16.42 8.23 1.84
C GLY A 107 -15.46 9.19 2.54
N ILE A 108 -14.35 9.51 1.87
CA ILE A 108 -13.24 10.28 2.46
C ILE A 108 -13.65 11.70 2.86
N ALA A 109 -14.56 12.33 2.11
CA ALA A 109 -15.02 13.70 2.35
C ALA A 109 -15.82 13.86 3.66
N GLN A 110 -16.38 12.77 4.19
CA GLN A 110 -17.12 12.77 5.47
C GLN A 110 -16.21 12.40 6.66
N GLY A 111 -14.91 12.25 6.40
CA GLY A 111 -13.94 11.82 7.40
C GLY A 111 -14.00 10.33 7.69
N GLY A 112 -13.07 9.89 8.52
CA GLY A 112 -12.92 8.49 8.90
C GLY A 112 -12.40 8.35 10.31
N PHE A 113 -12.20 7.11 10.71
CA PHE A 113 -11.62 6.75 12.01
C PHE A 113 -10.63 5.60 11.85
N PHE A 114 -9.61 5.58 12.71
CA PHE A 114 -8.66 4.49 12.75
C PHE A 114 -9.24 3.28 13.48
N GLN A 115 -9.01 2.11 12.89
CA GLN A 115 -9.49 0.82 13.38
C GLN A 115 -8.33 -0.17 13.39
N LYS A 116 -7.93 -0.66 14.57
CA LYS A 116 -6.91 -1.72 14.71
C LYS A 116 -7.46 -3.00 15.34
N HIS A 117 -8.64 -2.95 15.94
CA HIS A 117 -9.28 -4.05 16.64
C HIS A 117 -10.55 -4.52 15.92
N PRO A 118 -10.96 -5.79 16.12
CA PRO A 118 -12.19 -6.33 15.57
C PRO A 118 -13.43 -5.51 15.97
N TRP A 119 -14.46 -5.57 15.14
CA TRP A 119 -15.77 -4.95 15.37
C TRP A 119 -16.90 -5.94 15.11
N ALA A 120 -18.12 -5.61 15.54
CA ALA A 120 -19.30 -6.42 15.27
C ALA A 120 -19.55 -6.52 13.75
N GLY A 121 -19.68 -7.74 13.23
CA GLY A 121 -19.85 -8.01 11.80
C GLY A 121 -18.56 -8.02 11.01
N LEU A 122 -17.41 -8.21 11.68
CA LEU A 122 -16.12 -8.45 11.00
C LEU A 122 -16.26 -9.64 10.03
N ASP A 123 -15.80 -9.44 8.79
CA ASP A 123 -15.78 -10.52 7.80
C ASP A 123 -14.78 -11.63 8.20
N LYS A 124 -15.14 -12.88 7.93
CA LYS A 124 -14.31 -14.05 8.29
C LYS A 124 -12.94 -14.11 7.62
N HIS A 125 -12.74 -13.38 6.52
CA HIS A 125 -11.46 -13.31 5.82
C HIS A 125 -10.50 -12.26 6.39
N ILE A 126 -10.94 -11.48 7.40
CA ILE A 126 -10.08 -10.58 8.15
C ILE A 126 -9.58 -11.33 9.39
N LEU A 127 -8.28 -11.51 9.48
CA LEU A 127 -7.65 -12.23 10.57
C LEU A 127 -7.68 -11.42 11.87
N GLN A 128 -7.72 -12.13 12.99
CA GLN A 128 -7.57 -11.61 14.33
C GLN A 128 -6.26 -12.17 14.91
N ILE A 129 -5.26 -11.31 15.01
CA ILE A 129 -3.91 -11.63 15.47
C ILE A 129 -3.85 -11.36 16.97
N HIS A 130 -3.43 -12.35 17.75
CA HIS A 130 -3.23 -12.17 19.18
C HIS A 130 -1.83 -11.63 19.45
N ASP A 131 -1.79 -10.45 20.09
CA ASP A 131 -0.58 -9.84 20.60
C ASP A 131 -0.66 -9.89 22.14
N PRO A 132 0.33 -10.49 22.84
CA PRO A 132 0.32 -10.56 24.30
C PRO A 132 0.24 -9.21 25.00
N ASP A 133 0.77 -8.16 24.38
CA ASP A 133 0.81 -6.81 24.93
C ASP A 133 -0.49 -6.00 24.66
N GLU A 134 -1.38 -6.52 23.81
CA GLU A 134 -2.65 -5.87 23.49
C GLU A 134 -3.83 -6.56 24.17
N LYS A 135 -4.78 -5.78 24.69
CA LYS A 135 -5.99 -6.30 25.34
C LYS A 135 -6.99 -6.94 24.38
N GLN A 136 -6.92 -6.57 23.11
CA GLN A 136 -7.79 -7.07 22.06
C GLN A 136 -6.96 -7.52 20.87
N PRO A 137 -7.43 -8.49 20.08
CA PRO A 137 -6.74 -8.89 18.86
C PRO A 137 -6.54 -7.72 17.91
N ILE A 138 -5.48 -7.79 17.11
CA ILE A 138 -5.17 -6.84 16.05
C ILE A 138 -5.64 -7.44 14.73
N LEU A 139 -5.95 -6.59 13.75
CA LEU A 139 -6.40 -7.01 12.44
C LEU A 139 -5.23 -7.44 11.55
N GLY A 140 -5.49 -8.36 10.63
CA GLY A 140 -4.58 -8.77 9.57
C GLY A 140 -5.31 -9.41 8.40
N ILE A 141 -4.58 -9.72 7.35
CA ILE A 141 -5.09 -10.49 6.20
C ILE A 141 -4.03 -11.51 5.74
N ASP A 142 -4.48 -12.59 5.12
CA ASP A 142 -3.64 -13.65 4.54
C ASP A 142 -3.89 -13.89 3.06
N SER A 143 -4.84 -13.17 2.47
CA SER A 143 -5.32 -13.43 1.11
C SER A 143 -5.89 -12.19 0.44
N PHE A 144 -6.13 -12.29 -0.88
CA PHE A 144 -6.86 -11.28 -1.62
C PHE A 144 -8.31 -11.13 -1.13
N ASP A 145 -8.95 -12.22 -0.70
CA ASP A 145 -10.28 -12.17 -0.08
C ASP A 145 -10.29 -11.29 1.16
N GLY A 146 -9.26 -11.39 2.00
CA GLY A 146 -9.06 -10.49 3.14
C GLY A 146 -9.01 -9.02 2.71
N LEU A 147 -8.24 -8.70 1.66
CA LEU A 147 -8.16 -7.33 1.15
C LEU A 147 -9.53 -6.82 0.66
N ILE A 148 -10.27 -7.64 -0.08
CA ILE A 148 -11.61 -7.24 -0.55
C ILE A 148 -12.62 -7.12 0.60
N ALA A 149 -12.46 -7.90 1.66
CA ALA A 149 -13.23 -7.73 2.90
C ALA A 149 -12.93 -6.39 3.60
N LEU A 150 -11.68 -5.92 3.56
CA LEU A 150 -11.34 -4.56 4.03
C LEU A 150 -12.01 -3.49 3.16
N VAL A 151 -12.02 -3.64 1.84
CA VAL A 151 -12.74 -2.74 0.92
C VAL A 151 -14.25 -2.75 1.22
N GLN A 152 -14.83 -3.94 1.44
CA GLN A 152 -16.25 -4.07 1.82
C GLN A 152 -16.54 -3.30 3.12
N SER A 153 -15.60 -3.28 4.03
CA SER A 153 -15.68 -2.57 5.32
C SER A 153 -15.32 -1.08 5.23
N ALA A 154 -15.17 -0.55 4.02
CA ALA A 154 -14.79 0.84 3.74
C ALA A 154 -13.43 1.27 4.34
N ALA A 155 -12.46 0.37 4.37
CA ALA A 155 -11.08 0.71 4.63
C ALA A 155 -10.49 1.39 3.38
N LEU A 156 -10.19 2.69 3.49
CA LEU A 156 -9.62 3.49 2.40
C LEU A 156 -8.10 3.59 2.50
N GLU A 157 -7.56 3.48 3.73
CA GLU A 157 -6.11 3.37 3.94
C GLU A 157 -5.81 2.11 4.75
N ILE A 158 -4.73 1.44 4.39
CA ILE A 158 -4.23 0.25 5.05
C ILE A 158 -2.80 0.52 5.47
N HIS A 159 -2.56 0.53 6.78
CA HIS A 159 -1.27 0.81 7.39
C HIS A 159 -0.69 -0.48 7.97
N PRO A 160 0.15 -1.22 7.24
CA PRO A 160 0.83 -2.41 7.77
C PRO A 160 1.92 -2.00 8.75
N TRP A 161 2.07 -2.81 9.81
CA TRP A 161 3.18 -2.64 10.74
C TRP A 161 4.53 -3.01 10.08
N GLY A 162 5.62 -2.47 10.63
CA GLY A 162 6.97 -2.86 10.25
C GLY A 162 7.34 -4.28 10.71
N ALA A 163 6.63 -4.81 11.69
CA ALA A 163 6.80 -6.17 12.21
C ALA A 163 5.88 -7.18 11.49
N ARG A 164 6.23 -8.45 11.56
CA ARG A 164 5.41 -9.55 11.06
C ARG A 164 4.64 -10.20 12.21
N THR A 165 3.58 -10.97 11.87
CA THR A 165 2.73 -11.66 12.86
C THR A 165 3.42 -12.80 13.60
N ASP A 166 4.52 -13.30 13.07
CA ASP A 166 5.37 -14.33 13.66
C ASP A 166 6.48 -13.77 14.57
N ASP A 167 6.74 -12.44 14.47
CA ASP A 167 7.70 -11.74 15.33
C ASP A 167 7.27 -10.26 15.45
N LEU A 168 6.40 -9.98 16.43
CA LEU A 168 5.82 -8.65 16.64
C LEU A 168 6.79 -7.66 17.30
N ASP A 169 7.79 -8.18 18.01
CA ASP A 169 8.74 -7.37 18.78
C ASP A 169 9.88 -6.82 17.92
N HIS A 170 10.15 -7.44 16.78
CA HIS A 170 11.27 -7.06 15.91
C HIS A 170 10.79 -6.62 14.53
N PRO A 171 10.78 -5.33 14.25
CA PRO A 171 10.50 -4.81 12.90
C PRO A 171 11.51 -5.35 11.88
N ASP A 172 11.01 -5.79 10.72
CA ASP A 172 11.82 -6.25 9.59
C ASP A 172 11.99 -5.16 8.51
N ARG A 173 11.56 -3.93 8.81
CA ARG A 173 11.61 -2.74 7.93
C ARG A 173 11.86 -1.47 8.71
#